data_0ee533b4535c47aa0f83c0e659d7ed6b
#
_entry.id   0ee533b4535c47aa0f83c0e659d7ed6b
#
_cell.length_a   1.000
_cell.length_b   1.000
_cell.length_c   1.000
_cell.angle_alpha   90.00
_cell.angle_beta   90.00
_cell.angle_gamma   90.00
#
_symmetry.space_group_name_H-M   'P 1'
#
loop_
_entity.id
_entity.type
_entity.pdbx_description
1 polymer ?
#
loop_
_entity_poly.entity_id
_entity_poly.type
_entity_poly.pdbx_seq_one_letter_code
_entity_poly.pdbx_strand_id
1 'polypeptide(L)'
;YMAAPHRMDLMVSSMEKDGTWHCNQKCLHCYAANQPLGAVKELDTDQWLAVIQKCRAAGIPQLTFTGGEPTMRNDLVSLVHAAQWFVTRLNTNGRMLTSALCRELADASLDSVQVTLYSADEAIHNTLVGAPGYADTISGIRNAVEAGLNVSINTPLCSLNQGYTATLALA
;
A
#
# COMPACT_ATOMS: atom_id res chain seq x y z
N TYR A 1 -13.53 -6.22 27.13
CA TYR A 1 -14.28 -5.68 26.00
C TYR A 1 -13.45 -4.56 25.37
N MET A 2 -13.21 -4.63 24.06
CA MET A 2 -12.56 -3.54 23.33
C MET A 2 -13.58 -2.43 23.05
N ALA A 3 -13.22 -1.19 23.36
CA ALA A 3 -14.08 -0.03 23.11
C ALA A 3 -14.01 0.43 21.64
N ALA A 4 -12.96 0.05 20.90
CA ALA A 4 -12.75 0.40 19.49
C ALA A 4 -12.07 -0.75 18.75
N PRO A 5 -12.13 -0.81 17.39
CA PRO A 5 -11.30 -1.70 16.58
C PRO A 5 -9.81 -1.47 16.84
N HIS A 6 -9.00 -2.54 16.81
CA HIS A 6 -7.54 -2.41 16.94
C HIS A 6 -6.88 -1.72 15.75
N ARG A 7 -7.47 -1.84 14.56
CA ARG A 7 -6.95 -1.30 13.31
C ARG A 7 -8.10 -0.89 12.40
N MET A 8 -7.86 0.15 11.64
CA MET A 8 -8.71 0.57 10.53
C MET A 8 -7.89 0.60 9.25
N ASP A 9 -8.36 -0.11 8.22
CA ASP A 9 -7.78 -0.05 6.89
C ASP A 9 -8.52 1.03 6.09
N LEU A 10 -7.77 2.04 5.64
CA LEU A 10 -8.27 3.16 4.86
C LEU A 10 -7.97 2.92 3.39
N MET A 11 -8.99 2.59 2.60
CA MET A 11 -8.86 2.45 1.15
C MET A 11 -8.84 3.84 0.51
N VAL A 12 -7.67 4.51 0.59
CA VAL A 12 -7.52 5.90 0.16
C VAL A 12 -7.52 6.07 -1.36
N SER A 13 -7.23 5.03 -2.12
CA SER A 13 -7.34 5.03 -3.58
C SER A 13 -8.24 3.90 -4.05
N SER A 14 -9.00 4.15 -5.12
CA SER A 14 -9.87 3.16 -5.76
C SER A 14 -9.12 2.35 -6.83
N MET A 15 -9.67 1.19 -7.21
CA MET A 15 -9.18 0.41 -8.35
C MET A 15 -9.57 1.03 -9.67
N GLU A 16 -10.74 1.68 -9.71
CA GLU A 16 -11.30 2.34 -10.89
C GLU A 16 -11.61 3.79 -10.55
N LYS A 17 -11.34 4.66 -11.51
CA LYS A 17 -11.70 6.07 -11.45
C LYS A 17 -12.31 6.47 -12.78
N ASP A 18 -13.49 7.07 -12.74
CA ASP A 18 -14.23 7.51 -13.91
C ASP A 18 -14.41 6.41 -14.97
N GLY A 19 -14.71 5.17 -14.53
CA GLY A 19 -14.89 4.01 -15.39
C GLY A 19 -13.62 3.42 -15.99
N THR A 20 -12.44 3.90 -15.55
CA THR A 20 -11.13 3.44 -16.04
C THR A 20 -10.33 2.80 -14.90
N TRP A 21 -9.62 1.72 -15.19
CA TRP A 21 -8.70 1.10 -14.25
C TRP A 21 -7.63 2.09 -13.80
N HIS A 22 -7.55 2.34 -12.50
CA HIS A 22 -6.71 3.40 -11.93
C HIS A 22 -5.44 2.89 -11.26
N CYS A 23 -5.45 1.69 -10.66
CA CYS A 23 -4.24 1.11 -10.09
C CYS A 23 -3.19 0.88 -11.20
N ASN A 24 -1.91 1.14 -10.91
CA ASN A 24 -0.79 0.95 -11.85
C ASN A 24 -0.37 -0.52 -12.05
N GLN A 25 -1.09 -1.47 -11.42
CA GLN A 25 -1.03 -2.92 -11.64
C GLN A 25 -2.43 -3.50 -11.80
N LYS A 26 -2.51 -4.66 -12.47
CA LYS A 26 -3.77 -5.40 -12.67
C LYS A 26 -3.58 -6.86 -12.23
N CYS A 27 -3.32 -7.03 -10.94
CA CYS A 27 -2.98 -8.33 -10.35
C CYS A 27 -4.07 -9.38 -10.63
N LEU A 28 -3.68 -10.60 -11.02
CA LEU A 28 -4.59 -11.68 -11.38
C LEU A 28 -5.56 -12.08 -10.27
N HIS A 29 -5.15 -11.95 -9.01
CA HIS A 29 -5.96 -12.29 -7.84
C HIS A 29 -6.23 -11.07 -6.96
N CYS A 30 -6.32 -9.88 -7.57
CA CYS A 30 -6.70 -8.69 -6.84
C CYS A 30 -8.10 -8.85 -6.24
N TYR A 31 -8.19 -8.82 -4.90
CA TYR A 31 -9.46 -9.02 -4.19
C TYR A 31 -10.46 -7.89 -4.46
N ALA A 32 -9.98 -6.72 -4.84
CA ALA A 32 -10.81 -5.54 -5.13
C ALA A 32 -11.13 -5.40 -6.63
N ALA A 33 -10.49 -6.18 -7.52
CA ALA A 33 -10.84 -6.22 -8.93
C ALA A 33 -12.23 -6.86 -9.09
N ASN A 34 -13.05 -6.28 -9.96
CA ASN A 34 -14.42 -6.74 -10.24
C ASN A 34 -15.39 -6.66 -9.04
N GLN A 35 -15.05 -5.90 -8.00
CA GLN A 35 -15.97 -5.60 -6.91
C GLN A 35 -16.69 -4.28 -7.20
N PRO A 36 -18.01 -4.18 -6.91
CA PRO A 36 -18.74 -2.91 -7.05
C PRO A 36 -18.10 -1.76 -6.26
N LEU A 37 -17.43 -2.08 -5.15
CA LEU A 37 -16.70 -1.12 -4.30
C LEU A 37 -15.43 -0.57 -4.98
N GLY A 38 -14.90 -1.24 -6.00
CA GLY A 38 -13.74 -0.76 -6.75
C GLY A 38 -14.01 0.53 -7.55
N ALA A 39 -15.28 0.80 -7.87
CA ALA A 39 -15.75 1.97 -8.61
C ALA A 39 -16.29 3.10 -7.72
N VAL A 40 -16.13 3.02 -6.40
CA VAL A 40 -16.60 4.06 -5.48
C VAL A 40 -15.78 5.33 -5.67
N LYS A 41 -16.49 6.49 -5.70
CA LYS A 41 -15.82 7.79 -5.76
C LYS A 41 -14.87 7.96 -4.59
N GLU A 42 -13.61 8.27 -4.88
CA GLU A 42 -12.61 8.57 -3.85
C GLU A 42 -13.01 9.79 -3.04
N LEU A 43 -12.75 9.71 -1.74
CA LEU A 43 -12.83 10.87 -0.86
C LEU A 43 -11.67 11.84 -1.19
N ASP A 44 -11.94 13.13 -1.10
CA ASP A 44 -10.92 14.17 -1.20
C ASP A 44 -10.06 14.24 0.09
N THR A 45 -9.05 15.09 0.07
CA THR A 45 -8.12 15.26 1.19
C THR A 45 -8.83 15.65 2.48
N ASP A 46 -9.73 16.65 2.44
CA ASP A 46 -10.43 17.15 3.63
C ASP A 46 -11.35 16.08 4.23
N GLN A 47 -12.01 15.31 3.37
CA GLN A 47 -12.85 14.19 3.80
C GLN A 47 -12.02 13.09 4.49
N TRP A 48 -10.84 12.75 3.94
CA TRP A 48 -9.93 11.79 4.58
C TRP A 48 -9.37 12.32 5.91
N LEU A 49 -9.00 13.58 5.99
CA LEU A 49 -8.59 14.22 7.25
C LEU A 49 -9.69 14.14 8.32
N ALA A 50 -10.95 14.35 7.92
CA ALA A 50 -12.09 14.20 8.82
C ALA A 50 -12.28 12.74 9.28
N VAL A 51 -12.05 11.74 8.39
CA VAL A 51 -12.08 10.31 8.75
C VAL A 51 -10.98 9.98 9.76
N ILE A 52 -9.74 10.44 9.53
CA ILE A 52 -8.60 10.25 10.45
C ILE A 52 -8.91 10.82 11.84
N GLN A 53 -9.47 12.03 11.91
CA GLN A 53 -9.88 12.64 13.18
C GLN A 53 -10.96 11.82 13.90
N LYS A 54 -11.95 11.28 13.17
CA LYS A 54 -12.96 10.39 13.74
C LYS A 54 -12.37 9.09 14.28
N CYS A 55 -11.40 8.51 13.57
CA CYS A 55 -10.68 7.32 14.04
C CYS A 55 -9.95 7.61 15.36
N ARG A 56 -9.31 8.78 15.47
CA ARG A 56 -8.65 9.23 16.71
C ARG A 56 -9.65 9.40 17.85
N ALA A 57 -10.75 10.08 17.59
CA ALA A 57 -11.81 10.28 18.60
C ALA A 57 -12.44 8.96 19.07
N ALA A 58 -12.52 7.97 18.19
CA ALA A 58 -12.98 6.62 18.51
C ALA A 58 -11.94 5.77 19.27
N GLY A 59 -10.69 6.25 19.44
CA GLY A 59 -9.63 5.52 20.14
C GLY A 59 -9.01 4.37 19.34
N ILE A 60 -9.08 4.41 18.01
CA ILE A 60 -8.46 3.41 17.14
C ILE A 60 -6.94 3.62 17.17
N PRO A 61 -6.12 2.62 17.54
CA PRO A 61 -4.68 2.83 17.70
C PRO A 61 -3.86 2.70 16.40
N GLN A 62 -4.38 2.02 15.38
CA GLN A 62 -3.63 1.73 14.15
C GLN A 62 -4.43 2.10 12.90
N LEU A 63 -3.74 2.72 11.93
CA LEU A 63 -4.28 2.97 10.58
C LEU A 63 -3.39 2.30 9.52
N THR A 64 -4.04 1.67 8.54
CA THR A 64 -3.37 1.17 7.34
C THR A 64 -3.86 1.94 6.13
N PHE A 65 -2.97 2.62 5.43
CA PHE A 65 -3.26 3.23 4.14
C PHE A 65 -3.15 2.16 3.04
N THR A 66 -4.21 1.96 2.32
CA THR A 66 -4.32 0.92 1.28
C THR A 66 -5.27 1.38 0.16
N GLY A 67 -5.67 0.49 -0.71
CA GLY A 67 -6.63 0.78 -1.78
C GLY A 67 -6.26 0.07 -3.06
N GLY A 68 -6.38 0.75 -4.19
CA GLY A 68 -5.78 0.34 -5.45
C GLY A 68 -4.27 0.39 -5.34
N GLU A 69 -3.74 1.59 -5.48
CA GLU A 69 -2.34 1.90 -5.15
C GLU A 69 -2.29 3.27 -4.46
N PRO A 70 -2.09 3.31 -3.14
CA PRO A 70 -2.14 4.56 -2.40
C PRO A 70 -1.04 5.56 -2.78
N THR A 71 0.13 5.09 -3.26
CA THR A 71 1.21 5.97 -3.72
C THR A 71 0.90 6.74 -5.00
N MET A 72 -0.22 6.45 -5.66
CA MET A 72 -0.71 7.25 -6.78
C MET A 72 -1.45 8.53 -6.33
N ARG A 73 -1.73 8.68 -5.03
CA ARG A 73 -2.33 9.90 -4.49
C ARG A 73 -1.26 10.95 -4.24
N ASN A 74 -1.49 12.15 -4.74
CA ASN A 74 -0.56 13.28 -4.53
C ASN A 74 -0.57 13.81 -3.08
N ASP A 75 -1.63 13.55 -2.33
CA ASP A 75 -1.82 13.99 -0.94
C ASP A 75 -1.48 12.92 0.11
N LEU A 76 -0.96 11.74 -0.30
CA LEU A 76 -0.66 10.63 0.61
C LEU A 76 0.21 11.06 1.79
N VAL A 77 1.28 11.83 1.54
CA VAL A 77 2.19 12.32 2.60
C VAL A 77 1.44 13.17 3.62
N SER A 78 0.53 14.04 3.15
CA SER A 78 -0.31 14.87 4.03
C SER A 78 -1.25 14.03 4.90
N LEU A 79 -1.83 12.95 4.34
CA LEU A 79 -2.68 12.02 5.09
C LEU A 79 -1.88 11.26 6.16
N VAL A 80 -0.68 10.79 5.81
CA VAL A 80 0.23 10.13 6.77
C VAL A 80 0.62 11.10 7.87
N HIS A 81 1.01 12.32 7.54
CA HIS A 81 1.34 13.35 8.53
C HIS A 81 0.19 13.65 9.50
N ALA A 82 -1.05 13.69 9.01
CA ALA A 82 -2.24 13.86 9.87
C ALA A 82 -2.50 12.67 10.79
N ALA A 83 -1.90 11.51 10.50
CA ALA A 83 -2.07 10.28 11.26
C ALA A 83 -0.96 10.00 12.29
N GLN A 84 -0.09 10.97 12.63
CA GLN A 84 1.06 10.80 13.54
C GLN A 84 0.71 10.26 14.94
N TRP A 85 -0.54 10.38 15.36
CA TRP A 85 -1.01 9.82 16.63
C TRP A 85 -1.14 8.29 16.61
N PHE A 86 -1.30 7.72 15.42
CA PHE A 86 -1.53 6.29 15.24
C PHE A 86 -0.23 5.54 14.97
N VAL A 87 -0.23 4.22 15.18
CA VAL A 87 0.71 3.35 14.51
C VAL A 87 0.24 3.20 13.06
N THR A 88 1.08 3.63 12.11
CA THR A 88 0.71 3.74 10.70
C THR A 88 1.39 2.69 9.84
N ARG A 89 0.65 2.17 8.86
CA ARG A 89 1.17 1.27 7.84
C ARG A 89 0.73 1.72 6.45
N LEU A 90 1.61 1.58 5.49
CA LEU A 90 1.32 1.72 4.08
C LEU A 90 1.39 0.34 3.41
N ASN A 91 0.30 -0.10 2.79
CA ASN A 91 0.29 -1.27 1.90
C ASN A 91 0.38 -0.79 0.47
N THR A 92 1.42 -1.21 -0.25
CA THR A 92 1.71 -0.74 -1.61
C THR A 92 2.30 -1.85 -2.47
N ASN A 93 2.22 -1.69 -3.79
CA ASN A 93 2.96 -2.53 -4.72
C ASN A 93 4.44 -2.10 -4.88
N GLY A 94 4.84 -0.99 -4.30
CA GLY A 94 6.21 -0.51 -4.21
C GLY A 94 6.75 0.20 -5.45
N ARG A 95 6.05 0.18 -6.58
CA ARG A 95 6.57 0.71 -7.86
C ARG A 95 6.85 2.22 -7.84
N MET A 96 6.11 2.98 -7.04
CA MET A 96 6.25 4.44 -6.97
C MET A 96 7.01 4.90 -5.72
N LEU A 97 7.60 3.99 -4.95
CA LEU A 97 8.44 4.31 -3.80
C LEU A 97 9.80 4.86 -4.24
N THR A 98 9.80 6.09 -4.72
CA THR A 98 11.06 6.81 -5.02
C THR A 98 11.79 7.16 -3.72
N SER A 99 13.12 7.40 -3.79
CA SER A 99 13.89 7.85 -2.63
C SER A 99 13.36 9.15 -2.02
N ALA A 100 12.79 10.04 -2.84
CA ALA A 100 12.16 11.28 -2.36
C ALA A 100 10.90 10.97 -1.57
N LEU A 101 9.96 10.20 -2.15
CA LEU A 101 8.70 9.84 -1.48
C LEU A 101 8.96 9.06 -0.19
N CYS A 102 9.91 8.13 -0.18
CA CYS A 102 10.24 7.38 1.04
C CYS A 102 10.74 8.28 2.17
N ARG A 103 11.58 9.28 1.87
CA ARG A 103 12.00 10.29 2.86
C ARG A 103 10.85 11.12 3.36
N GLU A 104 10.00 11.64 2.45
CA GLU A 104 8.81 12.42 2.84
C GLU A 104 7.86 11.60 3.74
N LEU A 105 7.65 10.32 3.45
CA LEU A 105 6.84 9.42 4.27
C LEU A 105 7.47 9.16 5.64
N ALA A 106 8.80 9.00 5.71
CA ALA A 106 9.53 8.85 6.98
C ALA A 106 9.44 10.14 7.82
N ASP A 107 9.64 11.30 7.19
CA ASP A 107 9.50 12.61 7.84
C ASP A 107 8.05 12.87 8.32
N ALA A 108 7.06 12.32 7.60
CA ALA A 108 5.65 12.35 7.99
C ALA A 108 5.31 11.35 9.12
N SER A 109 6.30 10.60 9.64
CA SER A 109 6.16 9.61 10.72
C SER A 109 5.39 8.35 10.30
N LEU A 110 5.60 7.85 9.07
CA LEU A 110 5.12 6.53 8.67
C LEU A 110 5.94 5.44 9.41
N ASP A 111 5.27 4.57 10.18
CA ASP A 111 5.95 3.54 10.97
C ASP A 111 6.41 2.34 10.12
N SER A 112 5.62 1.93 9.15
CA SER A 112 5.93 0.73 8.36
C SER A 112 5.36 0.75 6.96
N VAL A 113 6.07 0.08 6.05
CA VAL A 113 5.63 -0.18 4.67
C VAL A 113 5.54 -1.68 4.45
N GLN A 114 4.42 -2.15 3.95
CA GLN A 114 4.26 -3.52 3.47
C GLN A 114 4.22 -3.51 1.95
N VAL A 115 5.23 -4.11 1.33
CA VAL A 115 5.32 -4.22 -0.14
C VAL A 115 4.91 -5.62 -0.58
N THR A 116 4.06 -5.72 -1.61
CA THR A 116 3.70 -7.00 -2.20
C THR A 116 4.70 -7.39 -3.29
N LEU A 117 5.43 -8.50 -3.06
CA LEU A 117 6.37 -9.09 -4.01
C LEU A 117 6.03 -10.56 -4.21
N TYR A 118 5.55 -10.94 -5.38
CA TYR A 118 5.05 -12.29 -5.65
C TYR A 118 6.14 -13.31 -5.92
N SER A 119 7.28 -12.89 -6.44
CA SER A 119 8.41 -13.78 -6.77
C SER A 119 9.71 -12.98 -6.87
N ALA A 120 10.85 -13.65 -6.62
CA ALA A 120 12.18 -13.18 -7.00
C ALA A 120 12.44 -13.32 -8.50
N ASP A 121 11.63 -14.13 -9.20
CA ASP A 121 11.65 -14.23 -10.67
C ASP A 121 10.79 -13.12 -11.27
N GLU A 122 11.42 -12.28 -12.10
CA GLU A 122 10.76 -11.13 -12.73
C GLU A 122 9.58 -11.56 -13.61
N ALA A 123 9.73 -12.64 -14.39
CA ALA A 123 8.67 -13.06 -15.30
C ALA A 123 7.43 -13.54 -14.55
N ILE A 124 7.64 -14.28 -13.45
CA ILE A 124 6.56 -14.75 -12.57
C ILE A 124 5.90 -13.55 -11.88
N HIS A 125 6.70 -12.63 -11.31
CA HIS A 125 6.16 -11.44 -10.67
C HIS A 125 5.31 -10.62 -11.63
N ASN A 126 5.87 -10.26 -12.79
CA ASN A 126 5.19 -9.42 -13.79
C ASN A 126 3.91 -10.08 -14.33
N THR A 127 3.92 -11.41 -14.48
CA THR A 127 2.70 -12.17 -14.85
C THR A 127 1.61 -12.02 -13.78
N LEU A 128 1.97 -12.20 -12.50
CA LEU A 128 0.99 -12.16 -11.40
C LEU A 128 0.44 -10.76 -11.15
N VAL A 129 1.23 -9.72 -11.35
CA VAL A 129 0.77 -8.33 -11.19
C VAL A 129 0.14 -7.74 -12.47
N GLY A 130 0.21 -8.47 -13.59
CA GLY A 130 -0.40 -8.05 -14.86
C GLY A 130 0.23 -6.80 -15.46
N ALA A 131 1.48 -6.49 -15.12
CA ALA A 131 2.21 -5.31 -15.62
C ALA A 131 3.72 -5.52 -15.49
N PRO A 132 4.56 -4.94 -16.38
CA PRO A 132 5.99 -4.83 -16.12
C PRO A 132 6.22 -3.92 -14.90
N GLY A 133 7.22 -4.21 -14.07
CA GLY A 133 7.49 -3.35 -12.91
C GLY A 133 8.24 -4.03 -11.76
N TYR A 134 8.74 -5.26 -11.98
CA TYR A 134 9.56 -5.96 -10.99
C TYR A 134 10.73 -5.11 -10.49
N ALA A 135 11.52 -4.54 -11.42
CA ALA A 135 12.67 -3.72 -11.10
C ALA A 135 12.29 -2.46 -10.28
N ASP A 136 11.14 -1.85 -10.62
CA ASP A 136 10.61 -0.69 -9.88
C ASP A 136 10.22 -1.09 -8.44
N THR A 137 9.56 -2.25 -8.28
CA THR A 137 9.18 -2.78 -6.95
C THR A 137 10.42 -3.06 -6.09
N ILE A 138 11.45 -3.71 -6.65
CA ILE A 138 12.72 -3.98 -5.95
C ILE A 138 13.42 -2.67 -5.57
N SER A 139 13.47 -1.71 -6.49
CA SER A 139 14.04 -0.38 -6.21
C SER A 139 13.26 0.34 -5.11
N GLY A 140 11.94 0.25 -5.14
CA GLY A 140 11.07 0.83 -4.11
C GLY A 140 11.30 0.22 -2.72
N ILE A 141 11.48 -1.08 -2.62
CA ILE A 141 11.84 -1.78 -1.38
C ILE A 141 13.17 -1.22 -0.83
N ARG A 142 14.21 -1.12 -1.68
CA ARG A 142 15.52 -0.58 -1.28
C ARG A 142 15.42 0.87 -0.81
N ASN A 143 14.72 1.71 -1.57
CA ASN A 143 14.51 3.12 -1.21
C ASN A 143 13.82 3.27 0.16
N ALA A 144 12.84 2.41 0.45
CA ALA A 144 12.14 2.44 1.73
C ALA A 144 13.05 2.02 2.90
N VAL A 145 13.89 0.98 2.71
CA VAL A 145 14.89 0.55 3.70
C VAL A 145 15.93 1.65 3.92
N GLU A 146 16.46 2.25 2.84
CA GLU A 146 17.45 3.34 2.91
C GLU A 146 16.90 4.60 3.59
N ALA A 147 15.59 4.85 3.48
CA ALA A 147 14.92 5.94 4.19
C ALA A 147 14.65 5.64 5.68
N GLY A 148 15.01 4.44 6.18
CA GLY A 148 14.83 4.04 7.57
C GLY A 148 13.41 3.58 7.92
N LEU A 149 12.54 3.32 6.94
CA LEU A 149 11.21 2.78 7.17
C LEU A 149 11.28 1.29 7.55
N ASN A 150 10.38 0.83 8.41
CA ASN A 150 10.23 -0.60 8.68
C ASN A 150 9.53 -1.26 7.49
N VAL A 151 10.26 -2.09 6.74
CA VAL A 151 9.73 -2.74 5.54
C VAL A 151 9.36 -4.19 5.84
N SER A 152 8.19 -4.61 5.38
CA SER A 152 7.77 -6.01 5.35
C SER A 152 7.38 -6.40 3.93
N ILE A 153 7.71 -7.62 3.53
CA ILE A 153 7.35 -8.18 2.24
C ILE A 153 6.14 -9.11 2.43
N ASN A 154 5.10 -8.89 1.64
CA ASN A 154 3.96 -9.78 1.54
C ASN A 154 4.04 -10.59 0.24
N THR A 155 4.11 -11.92 0.36
CA THR A 155 4.18 -12.83 -0.79
C THR A 155 2.98 -13.77 -0.76
N PRO A 156 1.85 -13.43 -1.43
CA PRO A 156 0.75 -14.35 -1.58
C PRO A 156 1.16 -15.55 -2.43
N LEU A 157 0.98 -16.77 -1.90
CA LEU A 157 1.38 -17.99 -2.57
C LEU A 157 0.26 -18.52 -3.46
N CYS A 158 0.61 -18.93 -4.67
CA CYS A 158 -0.28 -19.58 -5.61
C CYS A 158 0.50 -20.65 -6.43
N SER A 159 -0.19 -21.35 -7.33
CA SER A 159 0.44 -22.40 -8.16
C SER A 159 1.58 -21.90 -9.05
N LEU A 160 1.61 -20.61 -9.39
CA LEU A 160 2.63 -20.02 -10.26
C LEU A 160 3.92 -19.64 -9.54
N ASN A 161 3.90 -19.43 -8.22
CA ASN A 161 5.06 -18.99 -7.44
C ASN A 161 5.43 -19.93 -6.29
N GLN A 162 5.24 -21.24 -6.46
CA GLN A 162 5.55 -22.25 -5.42
C GLN A 162 7.04 -22.27 -5.01
N GLY A 163 7.96 -21.79 -5.87
CA GLY A 163 9.39 -21.67 -5.56
C GLY A 163 9.74 -20.44 -4.70
N TYR A 164 8.94 -20.13 -3.68
CA TYR A 164 9.04 -18.91 -2.86
C TYR A 164 10.35 -18.79 -2.04
N THR A 165 11.13 -19.85 -1.89
CA THR A 165 12.40 -19.84 -1.14
C THR A 165 13.38 -18.80 -1.65
N ALA A 166 13.47 -18.58 -2.99
CA ALA A 166 14.28 -17.53 -3.58
C ALA A 166 13.76 -16.12 -3.24
N THR A 167 12.45 -15.96 -3.08
CA THR A 167 11.84 -14.69 -2.67
C THR A 167 12.16 -14.40 -1.19
N LEU A 168 12.17 -15.41 -0.33
CA LEU A 168 12.58 -15.25 1.07
C LEU A 168 14.06 -14.87 1.22
N ALA A 169 14.92 -15.32 0.32
CA ALA A 169 16.34 -14.97 0.34
C ALA A 169 16.61 -13.53 -0.15
N LEU A 170 15.61 -12.89 -0.78
CA LEU A 170 15.71 -11.52 -1.28
C LEU A 170 15.28 -10.47 -0.23
N ALA A 171 14.49 -10.88 0.73
CA ALA A 171 13.94 -10.04 1.81
C ALA A 171 14.90 -9.94 3.00
#